data_d9f0b3d5ab46a2f46cf8d1dfcded3403
#
_entry.id   d9f0b3d5ab46a2f46cf8d1dfcded3403
#
_cell.length_a   1.000
_cell.length_b   1.000
_cell.length_c   1.000
_cell.angle_alpha   90.00
_cell.angle_beta   90.00
_cell.angle_gamma   90.00
#
_symmetry.space_group_name_H-M   'P 1'
#
loop_
_entity.id
_entity.type
_entity.pdbx_description
1 polymer ?
#
loop_
_entity_poly.entity_id
_entity_poly.type
_entity_poly.pdbx_seq_one_letter_code
_entity_poly.pdbx_strand_id
1 'polypeptide(L)'
;MMTAAQIAYLRDAYAPRIYLVEFDAYDLTADSTKTLYYSTTGFTSLPGDSPSNTHFEGRVKSALNVSRNMYSPGKIGGRSVPAFGTIKLNNVDGYLDFLQGYSLNGRNIKVKVGSGGLYSDFFNIFVGTMDQIEWSSTEVTIKIRDFQHKLDKDIETDTYTGTIEVTGTAQAGGTSTITLASSASSTHDFYKYMDIEVTGGTGYDQKRKIIAYNGSTKVATTKSSTPWTVNPDNTSLYSVYNNSNGEDRLKDKVKPLCYGDVSHIEPIEIDPSNRKYQVHNGAVEEIVGVYAGGNQLGSCSSGSYTNAWDCQADGYTWTNSGFTPSISTGTFTLVGSATTVITADVKGSKESDAFNASATYVSKTGDLVKRIVTTKGGIQVSGIDTSSFNDFDVATTAIKNGDVGYYVPEGGNILNVLDDLISSLGGFYSFSREGKLVIGVLTEPSATPVESFTEHEIMSIQRRSTSIPTLSQTTGNRRYWRQFSENDLAGAVLSDEPYKARLESQFVDEEYSGTNNISTRHLLAEAAEKIDTYLNCNCMGYEEAKRRQELYGVERDLFIVKVKTQPFMLDINSTVQIKLNRYGLDNGKNMRVVSLKEDASKNEVTMEVLG
;
A
#
# COMPACT_ATOMS: atom_id res chain seq x y z
N MET A 1 6.61 17.66 12.22
CA MET A 1 7.86 17.92 13.01
C MET A 1 7.49 18.67 14.29
N MET A 2 8.20 18.38 15.39
CA MET A 2 8.05 19.13 16.63
C MET A 2 8.50 20.59 16.45
N THR A 3 7.83 21.50 17.16
CA THR A 3 8.24 22.91 17.19
C THR A 3 9.51 23.11 18.04
N ALA A 4 10.23 24.20 17.83
CA ALA A 4 11.40 24.53 18.65
C ALA A 4 11.07 24.62 20.16
N ALA A 5 9.87 25.10 20.51
CA ALA A 5 9.39 25.16 21.90
C ALA A 5 9.17 23.77 22.49
N GLN A 6 8.59 22.83 21.74
CA GLN A 6 8.41 21.44 22.18
C GLN A 6 9.76 20.72 22.37
N ILE A 7 10.71 20.96 21.47
CA ILE A 7 12.07 20.42 21.60
C ILE A 7 12.75 21.00 22.85
N ALA A 8 12.68 22.31 23.06
CA ALA A 8 13.25 22.96 24.25
C ALA A 8 12.63 22.40 25.56
N TYR A 9 11.31 22.22 25.59
CA TYR A 9 10.62 21.60 26.71
C TYR A 9 11.08 20.15 26.99
N LEU A 10 11.24 19.33 25.94
CA LEU A 10 11.71 17.96 26.11
C LEU A 10 13.18 17.87 26.55
N ARG A 11 14.00 18.87 26.19
CA ARG A 11 15.41 18.98 26.61
C ARG A 11 15.55 19.43 28.06
N ASP A 12 14.59 20.15 28.60
CA ASP A 12 14.64 20.61 29.98
C ASP A 12 14.45 19.42 30.94
N ALA A 13 15.52 19.05 31.63
CA ALA A 13 15.53 17.97 32.60
C ALA A 13 14.64 18.26 33.83
N TYR A 14 14.35 19.52 34.11
CA TYR A 14 13.56 19.96 35.27
C TYR A 14 12.08 20.24 34.92
N ALA A 15 11.74 20.27 33.63
CA ALA A 15 10.36 20.51 33.23
C ALA A 15 9.45 19.38 33.72
N PRO A 16 8.32 19.68 34.39
CA PRO A 16 7.36 18.67 34.80
C PRO A 16 6.78 18.01 33.55
N ARG A 17 6.66 16.69 33.57
CA ARG A 17 6.11 15.90 32.47
C ARG A 17 4.83 15.21 32.91
N ILE A 18 3.72 15.77 32.48
CA ILE A 18 2.40 15.17 32.65
C ILE A 18 2.03 14.50 31.33
N TYR A 19 1.58 13.27 31.42
CA TYR A 19 1.08 12.53 30.26
C TYR A 19 -0.43 12.46 30.31
N LEU A 20 -1.07 12.74 29.17
CA LEU A 20 -2.50 12.55 28.97
C LEU A 20 -2.71 11.36 28.02
N VAL A 21 -3.68 10.52 28.34
CA VAL A 21 -4.10 9.38 27.53
C VAL A 21 -5.58 9.54 27.22
N GLU A 22 -5.90 9.62 25.94
CA GLU A 22 -7.27 9.77 25.44
C GLU A 22 -7.55 8.56 24.54
N PHE A 23 -8.60 7.82 24.78
CA PHE A 23 -8.97 6.72 23.90
C PHE A 23 -10.48 6.53 23.76
N ASP A 24 -10.87 6.06 22.59
CA ASP A 24 -12.26 5.77 22.27
C ASP A 24 -12.62 4.36 22.77
N ALA A 25 -13.78 4.24 23.42
CA ALA A 25 -14.33 3.00 23.92
C ALA A 25 -15.78 2.87 23.44
N TYR A 26 -16.16 1.70 22.93
CA TYR A 26 -17.53 1.45 22.50
C TYR A 26 -18.29 0.75 23.62
N ASP A 27 -19.28 1.41 24.15
CA ASP A 27 -20.16 0.88 25.19
C ASP A 27 -21.11 -0.15 24.57
N LEU A 28 -20.93 -1.42 24.97
CA LEU A 28 -21.74 -2.54 24.45
C LEU A 28 -23.19 -2.49 24.90
N THR A 29 -23.50 -1.73 25.97
CA THR A 29 -24.86 -1.59 26.51
C THR A 29 -25.56 -0.38 25.90
N ALA A 30 -24.84 0.75 25.81
CA ALA A 30 -25.41 2.01 25.29
C ALA A 30 -25.33 2.12 23.77
N ASP A 31 -24.70 1.16 23.07
CA ASP A 31 -24.49 1.12 21.61
C ASP A 31 -23.89 2.43 21.06
N SER A 32 -22.90 2.96 21.76
CA SER A 32 -22.31 4.27 21.43
C SER A 32 -20.83 4.35 21.78
N THR A 33 -20.09 5.19 21.03
CA THR A 33 -18.68 5.45 21.32
C THR A 33 -18.53 6.57 22.33
N LYS A 34 -17.67 6.35 23.31
CA LYS A 34 -17.32 7.31 24.36
C LYS A 34 -15.81 7.46 24.42
N THR A 35 -15.31 8.69 24.52
CA THR A 35 -13.89 8.93 24.77
C THR A 35 -13.60 8.97 26.27
N LEU A 36 -12.59 8.24 26.70
CA LEU A 36 -12.12 8.17 28.07
C LEU A 36 -10.79 8.92 28.22
N TYR A 37 -10.61 9.58 29.39
CA TYR A 37 -9.54 10.53 29.63
C TYR A 37 -8.79 10.19 30.90
N TYR A 38 -7.48 9.93 30.80
CA TYR A 38 -6.61 9.60 31.92
C TYR A 38 -5.32 10.42 31.87
N SER A 39 -4.70 10.61 33.04
CA SER A 39 -3.43 11.33 33.17
C SER A 39 -2.54 10.69 34.24
N THR A 40 -1.28 11.14 34.32
CA THR A 40 -0.34 10.70 35.37
C THR A 40 -0.63 11.32 36.71
N THR A 41 -1.15 12.54 36.80
CA THR A 41 -1.28 13.29 38.06
C THR A 41 -2.66 13.93 38.26
N GLY A 42 -3.60 13.75 37.35
CA GLY A 42 -4.84 14.51 37.25
C GLY A 42 -4.64 15.84 36.49
N PHE A 43 -5.57 16.12 35.58
CA PHE A 43 -5.59 17.36 34.81
C PHE A 43 -7.04 17.68 34.44
N THR A 44 -7.40 18.96 34.42
CA THR A 44 -8.72 19.38 33.93
C THR A 44 -8.56 20.47 32.89
N SER A 45 -9.13 20.26 31.71
CA SER A 45 -9.11 21.23 30.62
C SER A 45 -10.04 22.42 30.93
N LEU A 46 -9.73 23.57 30.33
CA LEU A 46 -10.49 24.81 30.51
C LEU A 46 -11.77 24.83 29.65
N PRO A 47 -12.72 25.75 29.94
CA PRO A 47 -13.95 25.89 29.14
C PRO A 47 -13.72 26.17 27.65
N GLY A 48 -12.59 26.80 27.29
CA GLY A 48 -12.22 27.13 25.92
C GLY A 48 -11.43 26.05 25.19
N ASP A 49 -11.06 24.97 25.88
CA ASP A 49 -10.29 23.86 25.29
C ASP A 49 -11.18 22.91 24.48
N SER A 50 -10.57 22.04 23.71
CA SER A 50 -11.22 20.92 23.05
C SER A 50 -10.42 19.64 23.34
N PRO A 51 -10.92 18.78 24.27
CA PRO A 51 -12.23 18.78 24.94
C PRO A 51 -12.35 19.85 26.03
N SER A 52 -13.56 20.41 26.17
CA SER A 52 -13.88 21.47 27.15
C SER A 52 -14.25 20.90 28.52
N ASN A 53 -13.79 21.54 29.60
CA ASN A 53 -14.12 21.17 30.97
C ASN A 53 -14.01 19.66 31.28
N THR A 54 -13.03 19.01 30.70
CA THR A 54 -12.87 17.56 30.80
C THR A 54 -11.81 17.20 31.81
N HIS A 55 -12.18 16.32 32.75
CA HIS A 55 -11.26 15.82 33.76
C HIS A 55 -10.54 14.57 33.25
N PHE A 56 -9.22 14.59 33.31
CA PHE A 56 -8.32 13.48 33.05
C PHE A 56 -7.93 12.85 34.38
N GLU A 57 -8.46 11.67 34.67
CA GLU A 57 -8.21 11.00 35.94
C GLU A 57 -6.75 10.59 36.11
N GLY A 58 -6.18 10.78 37.29
CA GLY A 58 -4.79 10.46 37.63
C GLY A 58 -4.52 8.96 37.80
N ARG A 59 -4.73 8.16 36.74
CA ARG A 59 -4.59 6.69 36.77
C ARG A 59 -3.47 6.15 35.89
N VAL A 60 -2.80 6.98 35.12
CA VAL A 60 -1.70 6.52 34.24
C VAL A 60 -0.47 6.19 35.09
N LYS A 61 -0.15 4.88 35.18
CA LYS A 61 1.04 4.36 35.88
C LYS A 61 2.27 4.34 34.95
N SER A 62 2.10 3.96 33.69
CA SER A 62 3.12 4.01 32.64
C SER A 62 2.48 4.53 31.37
N ALA A 63 2.90 5.71 30.93
CA ALA A 63 2.24 6.44 29.87
C ALA A 63 2.49 5.84 28.49
N LEU A 64 3.72 5.38 28.21
CA LEU A 64 4.09 4.86 26.91
C LEU A 64 5.41 4.09 27.00
N ASN A 65 5.41 2.90 26.42
CA ASN A 65 6.62 2.17 26.03
C ASN A 65 6.40 1.69 24.61
N VAL A 66 7.11 2.26 23.64
CA VAL A 66 6.91 2.00 22.21
C VAL A 66 8.23 1.66 21.53
N SER A 67 8.18 0.73 20.58
CA SER A 67 9.31 0.33 19.75
C SER A 67 8.97 0.55 18.28
N ARG A 68 9.93 1.11 17.53
CA ARG A 68 9.82 1.35 16.07
C ARG A 68 11.12 0.95 15.40
N ASN A 69 11.02 0.33 14.23
CA ASN A 69 12.17 -0.10 13.43
C ASN A 69 12.00 0.40 11.99
N MET A 70 13.09 0.69 11.30
CA MET A 70 13.08 1.13 9.91
C MET A 70 12.60 0.03 8.98
N TYR A 71 13.09 -1.20 9.19
CA TYR A 71 12.77 -2.35 8.36
C TYR A 71 12.28 -3.53 9.18
N SER A 72 11.53 -4.41 8.54
CA SER A 72 11.23 -5.73 9.08
C SER A 72 12.52 -6.58 9.18
N PRO A 73 12.65 -7.48 10.14
CA PRO A 73 13.83 -8.32 10.29
C PRO A 73 14.20 -9.05 9.01
N GLY A 74 15.47 -8.96 8.60
CA GLY A 74 15.99 -9.61 7.39
C GLY A 74 15.61 -8.94 6.07
N LYS A 75 14.95 -7.77 6.08
CA LYS A 75 14.61 -7.01 4.87
C LYS A 75 15.37 -5.68 4.81
N ILE A 76 15.64 -5.23 3.58
CA ILE A 76 16.19 -3.91 3.27
C ILE A 76 15.20 -3.26 2.30
N GLY A 77 14.19 -2.59 2.84
CA GLY A 77 13.10 -1.95 2.10
C GLY A 77 11.72 -2.48 2.45
N GLY A 78 10.68 -1.77 2.00
CA GLY A 78 9.28 -2.09 2.24
C GLY A 78 8.77 -1.60 3.60
N ARG A 79 7.81 -2.30 4.18
CA ARG A 79 7.20 -1.88 5.45
C ARG A 79 8.14 -2.06 6.62
N SER A 80 8.11 -1.11 7.53
CA SER A 80 8.66 -1.26 8.86
C SER A 80 7.85 -2.28 9.68
N VAL A 81 8.42 -2.77 10.77
CA VAL A 81 7.60 -3.45 11.80
C VAL A 81 6.60 -2.43 12.34
N PRO A 82 5.30 -2.79 12.45
CA PRO A 82 4.33 -1.91 13.10
C PRO A 82 4.84 -1.46 14.47
N ALA A 83 4.60 -0.20 14.81
CA ALA A 83 4.96 0.28 16.14
C ALA A 83 4.03 -0.36 17.16
N PHE A 84 4.61 -1.13 18.07
CA PHE A 84 3.91 -1.73 19.19
C PHE A 84 4.35 -1.10 20.50
N GLY A 85 3.39 -0.96 21.42
CA GLY A 85 3.68 -0.41 22.72
C GLY A 85 2.66 -0.81 23.77
N THR A 86 2.89 -0.30 24.99
CA THR A 86 1.98 -0.54 26.12
C THR A 86 1.78 0.73 26.92
N ILE A 87 0.56 0.88 27.44
CA ILE A 87 0.17 1.88 28.42
C ILE A 87 -0.40 1.13 29.63
N LYS A 88 -0.04 1.54 30.83
CA LYS A 88 -0.54 0.91 32.05
C LYS A 88 -1.34 1.90 32.88
N LEU A 89 -2.55 1.51 33.27
CA LEU A 89 -3.42 2.26 34.15
C LEU A 89 -3.50 1.56 35.52
N ASN A 90 -3.54 2.34 36.59
CA ASN A 90 -3.71 1.85 37.95
C ASN A 90 -5.17 1.42 38.19
N ASN A 91 -5.37 0.19 38.66
CA ASN A 91 -6.68 -0.41 38.97
C ASN A 91 -6.70 -1.13 40.33
N VAL A 92 -5.93 -0.65 41.31
CA VAL A 92 -5.87 -1.26 42.65
C VAL A 92 -7.24 -1.24 43.35
N ASP A 93 -8.07 -0.26 43.03
CA ASP A 93 -9.42 -0.05 43.59
C ASP A 93 -10.52 -0.77 42.76
N GLY A 94 -10.20 -1.46 41.68
CA GLY A 94 -11.16 -2.13 40.80
C GLY A 94 -12.04 -1.17 39.97
N TYR A 95 -11.79 0.13 40.02
CA TYR A 95 -12.63 1.13 39.34
C TYR A 95 -12.67 0.93 37.81
N LEU A 96 -11.57 0.47 37.19
CA LEU A 96 -11.49 0.26 35.76
C LEU A 96 -12.13 -1.07 35.30
N ASP A 97 -12.69 -1.88 36.20
CA ASP A 97 -13.34 -3.14 35.82
C ASP A 97 -14.55 -2.91 34.88
N PHE A 98 -15.15 -1.71 34.94
CA PHE A 98 -16.22 -1.33 34.01
C PHE A 98 -15.81 -1.41 32.54
N LEU A 99 -14.52 -1.29 32.21
CA LEU A 99 -14.01 -1.42 30.83
C LEU A 99 -14.29 -2.79 30.22
N GLN A 100 -14.61 -3.81 31.01
CA GLN A 100 -15.05 -5.12 30.51
C GLN A 100 -16.36 -5.02 29.71
N GLY A 101 -17.17 -4.00 29.95
CA GLY A 101 -18.40 -3.70 29.20
C GLY A 101 -18.17 -2.90 27.91
N TYR A 102 -16.91 -2.67 27.52
CA TYR A 102 -16.55 -1.87 26.35
C TYR A 102 -15.72 -2.67 25.34
N SER A 103 -15.95 -2.39 24.05
CA SER A 103 -15.07 -2.84 22.96
C SER A 103 -14.01 -1.76 22.71
N LEU A 104 -12.73 -2.15 22.81
CA LEU A 104 -11.57 -1.25 22.69
C LEU A 104 -10.70 -1.58 21.46
N ASN A 105 -10.74 -2.80 20.96
CA ASN A 105 -9.90 -3.26 19.86
C ASN A 105 -10.12 -2.42 18.58
N GLY A 106 -9.02 -1.99 17.95
CA GLY A 106 -9.02 -1.18 16.74
C GLY A 106 -9.44 0.27 16.92
N ARG A 107 -9.83 0.70 18.15
CA ARG A 107 -10.25 2.08 18.41
C ARG A 107 -9.06 3.00 18.66
N ASN A 108 -9.28 4.30 18.36
CA ASN A 108 -8.22 5.28 18.43
C ASN A 108 -7.72 5.51 19.86
N ILE A 109 -6.43 5.73 19.97
CA ILE A 109 -5.77 6.15 21.20
C ILE A 109 -4.74 7.24 20.89
N LYS A 110 -4.66 8.24 21.77
CA LYS A 110 -3.68 9.32 21.72
C LYS A 110 -2.97 9.42 23.06
N VAL A 111 -1.66 9.59 23.00
CA VAL A 111 -0.85 9.91 24.18
C VAL A 111 -0.20 11.26 23.95
N LYS A 112 -0.34 12.15 24.90
CA LYS A 112 0.21 13.50 24.87
C LYS A 112 1.15 13.73 26.06
N VAL A 113 2.09 14.64 25.90
CA VAL A 113 2.97 15.12 26.98
C VAL A 113 2.94 16.63 27.05
N GLY A 114 2.99 17.17 28.25
CA GLY A 114 3.02 18.62 28.50
C GLY A 114 3.35 18.96 29.94
N SER A 115 3.51 20.25 30.24
CA SER A 115 3.88 20.76 31.56
C SER A 115 2.73 20.80 32.58
N GLY A 116 1.48 20.63 32.13
CA GLY A 116 0.29 20.71 32.97
C GLY A 116 -0.32 22.10 33.16
N GLY A 117 0.10 23.07 32.35
CA GLY A 117 -0.50 24.40 32.29
C GLY A 117 -1.82 24.38 31.50
N LEU A 118 -1.78 24.74 30.24
CA LEU A 118 -2.93 24.71 29.33
C LEU A 118 -3.00 23.38 28.56
N TYR A 119 -4.20 22.95 28.18
CA TYR A 119 -4.36 21.77 27.32
C TYR A 119 -3.66 21.94 25.96
N SER A 120 -3.60 23.15 25.42
CA SER A 120 -2.88 23.48 24.20
C SER A 120 -1.36 23.28 24.27
N ASP A 121 -0.80 23.20 25.48
CA ASP A 121 0.64 22.96 25.67
C ASP A 121 1.01 21.49 25.56
N PHE A 122 0.00 20.60 25.59
CA PHE A 122 0.20 19.18 25.38
C PHE A 122 0.28 18.85 23.89
N PHE A 123 1.29 18.08 23.52
CA PHE A 123 1.48 17.61 22.13
C PHE A 123 1.53 16.10 22.04
N ASN A 124 1.13 15.56 20.91
CA ASN A 124 1.07 14.13 20.69
C ASN A 124 2.48 13.52 20.64
N ILE A 125 2.65 12.43 21.38
CA ILE A 125 3.83 11.57 21.32
C ILE A 125 3.50 10.18 20.77
N PHE A 126 2.22 9.83 20.72
CA PHE A 126 1.72 8.66 20.04
C PHE A 126 0.27 8.87 19.61
N VAL A 127 -0.03 8.49 18.37
CA VAL A 127 -1.38 8.40 17.83
C VAL A 127 -1.49 7.06 17.08
N GLY A 128 -2.45 6.25 17.47
CA GLY A 128 -2.62 4.91 16.89
C GLY A 128 -3.93 4.28 17.34
N THR A 129 -3.94 2.96 17.46
CA THR A 129 -5.10 2.19 17.90
C THR A 129 -4.73 1.25 19.04
N MET A 130 -5.74 0.89 19.81
CA MET A 130 -5.63 -0.17 20.81
C MET A 130 -5.72 -1.53 20.11
N ASP A 131 -4.82 -2.44 20.49
CA ASP A 131 -4.79 -3.81 19.96
C ASP A 131 -5.49 -4.78 20.92
N GLN A 132 -5.01 -4.83 22.15
CA GLN A 132 -5.52 -5.70 23.21
C GLN A 132 -5.53 -4.98 24.54
N ILE A 133 -6.35 -5.47 25.47
CA ILE A 133 -6.38 -5.02 26.86
C ILE A 133 -6.23 -6.23 27.78
N GLU A 134 -5.40 -6.09 28.79
CA GLU A 134 -5.14 -7.13 29.79
C GLU A 134 -5.38 -6.57 31.20
N TRP A 135 -6.00 -7.35 32.06
CA TRP A 135 -6.27 -6.99 33.45
C TRP A 135 -5.42 -7.85 34.40
N SER A 136 -4.88 -7.19 35.40
CA SER A 136 -4.38 -7.83 36.60
C SER A 136 -5.15 -7.28 37.82
N SER A 137 -4.88 -7.81 39.00
CA SER A 137 -5.52 -7.33 40.24
C SER A 137 -5.19 -5.87 40.61
N THR A 138 -4.17 -5.27 39.96
CA THR A 138 -3.69 -3.92 40.31
C THR A 138 -3.58 -2.97 39.15
N GLU A 139 -3.62 -3.46 37.91
CA GLU A 139 -3.40 -2.64 36.74
C GLU A 139 -4.15 -3.16 35.49
N VAL A 140 -4.51 -2.23 34.64
CA VAL A 140 -5.00 -2.50 33.29
C VAL A 140 -3.88 -2.14 32.32
N THR A 141 -3.49 -3.08 31.46
CA THR A 141 -2.47 -2.89 30.42
C THR A 141 -3.16 -2.80 29.06
N ILE A 142 -3.00 -1.67 28.39
CA ILE A 142 -3.50 -1.44 27.03
C ILE A 142 -2.32 -1.65 26.07
N LYS A 143 -2.43 -2.65 25.19
CA LYS A 143 -1.49 -2.83 24.07
C LYS A 143 -1.91 -1.93 22.93
N ILE A 144 -0.97 -1.21 22.37
CA ILE A 144 -1.20 -0.23 21.29
C ILE A 144 -0.39 -0.57 20.07
N ARG A 145 -0.89 -0.15 18.92
CA ARG A 145 -0.22 -0.26 17.63
C ARG A 145 -0.50 0.97 16.75
N ASP A 146 0.35 1.20 15.75
CA ASP A 146 0.14 2.24 14.76
C ASP A 146 -1.00 1.91 13.78
N PHE A 147 -1.22 2.78 12.77
CA PHE A 147 -2.29 2.63 11.79
C PHE A 147 -1.96 1.71 10.61
N GLN A 148 -0.84 0.99 10.61
CA GLN A 148 -0.44 0.14 9.48
C GLN A 148 -1.51 -0.91 9.16
N HIS A 149 -2.22 -1.44 10.16
CA HIS A 149 -3.32 -2.38 9.98
C HIS A 149 -4.50 -1.83 9.15
N LYS A 150 -4.66 -0.49 9.04
CA LYS A 150 -5.71 0.12 8.19
C LYS A 150 -5.45 -0.09 6.70
N LEU A 151 -4.20 -0.37 6.34
CA LEU A 151 -3.76 -0.69 4.98
C LEU A 151 -3.75 -2.20 4.71
N ASP A 152 -3.99 -3.04 5.73
CA ASP A 152 -4.06 -4.50 5.59
C ASP A 152 -5.45 -4.90 5.08
N LYS A 153 -5.70 -4.62 3.81
CA LYS A 153 -6.94 -4.93 3.11
C LYS A 153 -6.70 -5.03 1.61
N ASP A 154 -7.68 -5.56 0.91
CA ASP A 154 -7.62 -5.71 -0.53
C ASP A 154 -7.54 -4.34 -1.23
N ILE A 155 -6.67 -4.25 -2.24
CA ILE A 155 -6.49 -3.04 -3.05
C ILE A 155 -7.65 -2.83 -4.01
N GLU A 156 -8.33 -3.91 -4.42
CA GLU A 156 -9.51 -3.86 -5.27
C GLU A 156 -10.56 -4.83 -4.74
N THR A 157 -11.78 -4.34 -4.64
CA THR A 157 -12.95 -5.11 -4.20
C THR A 157 -14.04 -5.19 -5.26
N ASP A 158 -13.89 -4.40 -6.33
CA ASP A 158 -14.84 -4.45 -7.44
C ASP A 158 -14.65 -5.75 -8.21
N THR A 159 -15.72 -6.50 -8.31
CA THR A 159 -15.75 -7.77 -9.05
C THR A 159 -16.54 -7.64 -10.34
N TYR A 160 -16.43 -8.65 -11.19
CA TYR A 160 -17.27 -8.77 -12.38
C TYR A 160 -18.68 -9.26 -12.04
N THR A 161 -19.24 -8.82 -10.93
CA THR A 161 -20.66 -8.98 -10.62
C THR A 161 -21.46 -8.06 -11.53
N GLY A 162 -22.51 -8.58 -12.15
CA GLY A 162 -23.40 -7.77 -12.98
C GLY A 162 -24.04 -6.64 -12.15
N THR A 163 -24.17 -5.47 -12.73
CA THR A 163 -25.00 -4.40 -12.17
C THR A 163 -26.46 -4.86 -12.20
N ILE A 164 -27.20 -4.59 -11.13
CA ILE A 164 -28.65 -4.85 -11.11
C ILE A 164 -29.30 -3.91 -12.13
N GLU A 165 -29.84 -4.48 -13.19
CA GLU A 165 -30.54 -3.73 -14.24
C GLU A 165 -31.99 -3.46 -13.84
N VAL A 166 -32.65 -4.44 -13.25
CA VAL A 166 -34.00 -4.31 -12.75
C VAL A 166 -34.28 -5.29 -11.62
N THR A 167 -35.09 -4.87 -10.66
CA THR A 167 -35.65 -5.71 -9.59
C THR A 167 -37.17 -5.66 -9.64
N GLY A 168 -37.81 -6.68 -9.13
CA GLY A 168 -39.25 -6.68 -9.03
C GLY A 168 -39.83 -7.98 -8.47
N THR A 169 -41.17 -8.02 -8.42
CA THR A 169 -41.91 -9.25 -8.13
C THR A 169 -42.39 -9.84 -9.44
N ALA A 170 -42.16 -11.11 -9.67
CA ALA A 170 -42.64 -11.80 -10.85
C ALA A 170 -44.17 -11.82 -10.88
N GLN A 171 -44.75 -11.84 -12.06
CA GLN A 171 -46.19 -11.94 -12.23
C GLN A 171 -46.65 -13.37 -12.48
N ALA A 172 -45.78 -14.17 -13.05
CA ALA A 172 -45.99 -15.58 -13.34
C ALA A 172 -44.64 -16.25 -13.64
N GLY A 173 -44.62 -17.57 -13.68
CA GLY A 173 -43.45 -18.33 -14.12
C GLY A 173 -43.83 -19.72 -14.61
N GLY A 174 -42.88 -20.39 -15.22
CA GLY A 174 -43.01 -21.74 -15.74
C GLY A 174 -41.63 -22.41 -15.73
N THR A 175 -41.56 -23.63 -16.27
CA THR A 175 -40.36 -24.48 -16.22
C THR A 175 -39.10 -23.79 -16.77
N SER A 176 -39.26 -22.91 -17.78
CA SER A 176 -38.13 -22.16 -18.39
C SER A 176 -38.49 -20.71 -18.65
N THR A 177 -39.46 -20.18 -17.93
CA THR A 177 -39.90 -18.80 -18.11
C THR A 177 -40.19 -18.14 -16.78
N ILE A 178 -40.05 -16.81 -16.76
CA ILE A 178 -40.47 -15.94 -15.66
C ILE A 178 -41.05 -14.67 -16.28
N THR A 179 -42.23 -14.24 -15.83
CA THR A 179 -42.85 -13.00 -16.25
C THR A 179 -42.42 -11.90 -15.30
N LEU A 180 -41.66 -10.95 -15.80
CA LEU A 180 -41.14 -9.84 -15.02
C LEU A 180 -42.27 -8.84 -14.65
N ALA A 181 -41.98 -7.94 -13.73
CA ALA A 181 -42.87 -6.88 -13.32
C ALA A 181 -43.31 -6.01 -14.51
N SER A 182 -44.49 -5.40 -14.44
CA SER A 182 -45.03 -4.51 -15.50
C SER A 182 -44.12 -3.32 -15.82
N SER A 183 -43.29 -2.89 -14.84
CA SER A 183 -42.29 -1.83 -14.98
C SER A 183 -41.04 -2.24 -15.75
N ALA A 184 -40.86 -3.53 -16.05
CA ALA A 184 -39.71 -4.00 -16.83
C ALA A 184 -39.72 -3.42 -18.25
N SER A 185 -38.57 -3.39 -18.93
CA SER A 185 -38.41 -2.80 -20.26
C SER A 185 -39.47 -3.29 -21.27
N SER A 186 -39.99 -2.41 -22.10
CA SER A 186 -40.89 -2.77 -23.21
C SER A 186 -40.13 -3.14 -24.49
N THR A 187 -38.83 -3.04 -24.51
CA THR A 187 -38.00 -3.38 -25.67
C THR A 187 -37.77 -4.90 -25.73
N HIS A 188 -38.03 -5.50 -26.91
CA HIS A 188 -37.72 -6.91 -27.14
C HIS A 188 -36.22 -7.19 -26.97
N ASP A 189 -35.92 -8.35 -26.39
CA ASP A 189 -34.56 -8.84 -26.11
C ASP A 189 -33.69 -7.89 -25.25
N PHE A 190 -34.30 -6.90 -24.54
CA PHE A 190 -33.57 -5.97 -23.69
C PHE A 190 -32.74 -6.70 -22.61
N TYR A 191 -33.33 -7.70 -21.96
CA TYR A 191 -32.62 -8.51 -20.93
C TYR A 191 -31.99 -9.78 -21.46
N LYS A 192 -31.89 -9.94 -22.77
CA LYS A 192 -31.27 -11.11 -23.39
C LYS A 192 -29.78 -11.19 -23.01
N TYR A 193 -29.35 -12.39 -22.64
CA TYR A 193 -28.01 -12.69 -22.14
C TYR A 193 -27.68 -12.14 -20.75
N MET A 194 -28.60 -11.48 -20.08
CA MET A 194 -28.49 -11.12 -18.68
C MET A 194 -28.82 -12.30 -17.78
N ASP A 195 -28.33 -12.28 -16.56
CA ASP A 195 -28.65 -13.29 -15.54
C ASP A 195 -29.83 -12.82 -14.70
N ILE A 196 -30.73 -13.72 -14.39
CA ILE A 196 -31.85 -13.49 -13.49
C ILE A 196 -31.73 -14.41 -12.27
N GLU A 197 -31.86 -13.81 -11.10
CA GLU A 197 -31.86 -14.49 -9.81
C GLU A 197 -33.20 -14.29 -9.10
N VAL A 198 -33.73 -15.34 -8.53
CA VAL A 198 -34.88 -15.26 -7.62
C VAL A 198 -34.34 -14.96 -6.22
N THR A 199 -34.50 -13.73 -5.76
CA THR A 199 -33.94 -13.20 -4.51
C THR A 199 -34.86 -13.38 -3.30
N GLY A 200 -36.09 -13.89 -3.50
CA GLY A 200 -37.05 -14.14 -2.43
C GLY A 200 -38.32 -14.82 -2.95
N GLY A 201 -39.11 -15.39 -2.05
CA GLY A 201 -40.37 -16.08 -2.39
C GLY A 201 -40.13 -17.45 -3.02
N THR A 202 -41.11 -17.90 -3.82
CA THR A 202 -41.05 -19.21 -4.48
C THR A 202 -39.90 -19.29 -5.46
N GLY A 203 -39.04 -20.31 -5.33
CA GLY A 203 -37.84 -20.49 -6.16
C GLY A 203 -36.63 -19.71 -5.68
N TYR A 204 -36.57 -19.23 -4.43
CA TYR A 204 -35.46 -18.50 -3.84
C TYR A 204 -34.09 -19.16 -4.12
N ASP A 205 -33.05 -18.33 -4.34
CA ASP A 205 -31.65 -18.68 -4.59
C ASP A 205 -31.39 -19.42 -5.91
N GLN A 206 -32.31 -19.36 -6.87
CA GLN A 206 -32.11 -19.90 -8.20
C GLN A 206 -31.65 -18.81 -9.17
N LYS A 207 -30.59 -19.10 -9.92
CA LYS A 207 -30.06 -18.23 -10.99
C LYS A 207 -30.18 -18.90 -12.36
N ARG A 208 -30.56 -18.12 -13.38
CA ARG A 208 -30.64 -18.58 -14.76
C ARG A 208 -30.22 -17.48 -15.73
N LYS A 209 -29.72 -17.87 -16.88
CA LYS A 209 -29.43 -16.93 -17.98
C LYS A 209 -30.68 -16.74 -18.85
N ILE A 210 -31.02 -15.48 -19.13
CA ILE A 210 -32.08 -15.13 -20.05
C ILE A 210 -31.59 -15.30 -21.49
N ILE A 211 -32.23 -16.16 -22.28
CA ILE A 211 -31.87 -16.41 -23.68
C ILE A 211 -32.76 -15.63 -24.66
N ALA A 212 -33.94 -15.19 -24.23
CA ALA A 212 -34.85 -14.34 -24.98
C ALA A 212 -35.73 -13.55 -24.02
N TYR A 213 -36.18 -12.37 -24.46
CA TYR A 213 -37.12 -11.54 -23.70
C TYR A 213 -38.17 -10.93 -24.60
N ASN A 214 -39.43 -11.09 -24.24
CA ASN A 214 -40.51 -10.44 -24.93
C ASN A 214 -40.96 -9.18 -24.17
N GLY A 215 -40.61 -7.99 -24.69
CA GLY A 215 -40.88 -6.72 -24.04
C GLY A 215 -42.39 -6.36 -23.95
N SER A 216 -43.26 -6.94 -24.80
CA SER A 216 -44.70 -6.72 -24.74
C SER A 216 -45.38 -7.53 -23.64
N THR A 217 -45.00 -8.79 -23.50
CA THR A 217 -45.57 -9.72 -22.48
C THR A 217 -44.74 -9.77 -21.20
N LYS A 218 -43.58 -9.11 -21.16
CA LYS A 218 -42.61 -9.13 -20.05
C LYS A 218 -42.06 -10.52 -19.73
N VAL A 219 -42.18 -11.48 -20.62
CA VAL A 219 -41.71 -12.85 -20.41
C VAL A 219 -40.21 -12.96 -20.75
N ALA A 220 -39.44 -13.29 -19.76
CA ALA A 220 -38.03 -13.73 -19.90
C ALA A 220 -37.99 -15.25 -20.02
N THR A 221 -37.33 -15.74 -21.07
CA THR A 221 -37.15 -17.17 -21.34
C THR A 221 -35.74 -17.56 -20.97
N THR A 222 -35.61 -18.61 -20.18
CA THR A 222 -34.32 -19.20 -19.76
C THR A 222 -34.05 -20.50 -20.53
N LYS A 223 -32.83 -21.02 -20.46
CA LYS A 223 -32.43 -22.20 -21.21
C LYS A 223 -33.21 -23.45 -20.75
N SER A 224 -33.84 -24.13 -21.68
CA SER A 224 -34.67 -25.33 -21.40
C SER A 224 -33.85 -26.52 -20.87
N SER A 225 -32.54 -26.57 -21.19
CA SER A 225 -31.64 -27.60 -20.65
C SER A 225 -31.26 -27.39 -19.19
N THR A 226 -31.54 -26.21 -18.64
CA THR A 226 -31.33 -25.86 -17.22
C THR A 226 -32.61 -25.22 -16.67
N PRO A 227 -33.71 -26.00 -16.52
CA PRO A 227 -35.00 -25.46 -16.09
C PRO A 227 -34.94 -24.94 -14.64
N TRP A 228 -35.94 -24.18 -14.25
CA TRP A 228 -36.15 -23.85 -12.84
C TRP A 228 -36.38 -25.15 -12.05
N THR A 229 -35.68 -25.33 -10.95
CA THR A 229 -35.88 -26.48 -10.04
C THR A 229 -37.24 -26.34 -9.33
N VAL A 230 -37.57 -25.11 -8.95
CA VAL A 230 -38.87 -24.70 -8.47
C VAL A 230 -39.35 -23.55 -9.36
N ASN A 231 -40.46 -23.71 -10.05
CA ASN A 231 -40.95 -22.70 -10.96
C ASN A 231 -41.29 -21.39 -10.19
N PRO A 232 -40.75 -20.24 -10.62
CA PRO A 232 -41.16 -18.95 -10.05
C PRO A 232 -42.68 -18.73 -10.19
N ASP A 233 -43.24 -17.96 -9.29
CA ASP A 233 -44.66 -17.54 -9.31
C ASP A 233 -44.80 -16.07 -8.93
N ASN A 234 -46.01 -15.62 -8.66
CA ASN A 234 -46.29 -14.23 -8.30
C ASN A 234 -45.85 -13.81 -6.90
N THR A 235 -45.18 -14.70 -6.13
CA THR A 235 -44.50 -14.39 -4.86
C THR A 235 -43.01 -14.23 -5.03
N SER A 236 -42.46 -14.64 -6.19
CA SER A 236 -41.02 -14.63 -6.45
C SER A 236 -40.51 -13.20 -6.63
N LEU A 237 -39.59 -12.79 -5.75
CA LEU A 237 -38.81 -11.57 -5.94
C LEU A 237 -37.61 -11.90 -6.83
N TYR A 238 -37.28 -11.03 -7.77
CA TYR A 238 -36.18 -11.26 -8.69
C TYR A 238 -35.31 -10.03 -8.86
N SER A 239 -34.04 -10.27 -9.22
CA SER A 239 -33.10 -9.29 -9.74
C SER A 239 -32.56 -9.77 -11.08
N VAL A 240 -32.53 -8.89 -12.08
CA VAL A 240 -31.85 -9.13 -13.35
C VAL A 240 -30.53 -8.36 -13.32
N TYR A 241 -29.46 -9.07 -13.57
CA TYR A 241 -28.10 -8.53 -13.58
C TYR A 241 -27.65 -8.34 -15.03
N ASN A 242 -27.31 -7.11 -15.36
CA ASN A 242 -26.59 -6.82 -16.58
C ASN A 242 -25.14 -7.28 -16.40
N ASN A 243 -24.88 -8.51 -16.80
CA ASN A 243 -23.52 -8.99 -16.95
C ASN A 243 -22.96 -8.37 -18.22
N SER A 244 -22.54 -7.10 -18.16
CA SER A 244 -21.87 -6.43 -19.27
C SER A 244 -20.66 -7.21 -19.79
N ASN A 245 -20.22 -8.22 -19.03
CA ASN A 245 -19.09 -9.09 -19.31
C ASN A 245 -19.49 -10.55 -19.58
N GLY A 246 -20.76 -10.90 -19.63
CA GLY A 246 -21.40 -12.09 -20.24
C GLY A 246 -20.86 -13.49 -19.96
N GLU A 247 -19.81 -13.64 -19.16
CA GLU A 247 -19.06 -14.86 -19.00
C GLU A 247 -19.12 -15.40 -17.56
N ASP A 248 -19.68 -16.58 -17.39
CA ASP A 248 -19.72 -17.26 -16.08
C ASP A 248 -18.30 -17.44 -15.46
N ARG A 249 -17.26 -17.53 -16.29
CA ARG A 249 -15.86 -17.64 -15.85
C ARG A 249 -15.32 -16.40 -15.13
N LEU A 250 -15.93 -15.22 -15.32
CA LEU A 250 -15.54 -13.96 -14.70
C LEU A 250 -16.35 -13.65 -13.44
N LYS A 251 -17.40 -14.41 -13.19
CA LYS A 251 -18.26 -14.16 -12.04
C LYS A 251 -17.43 -14.15 -10.76
N ASP A 252 -17.63 -13.10 -9.96
CA ASP A 252 -16.99 -12.87 -8.67
C ASP A 252 -15.45 -12.70 -8.71
N LYS A 253 -14.83 -12.70 -9.91
CA LYS A 253 -13.43 -12.34 -10.04
C LYS A 253 -13.23 -10.84 -9.87
N VAL A 254 -12.17 -10.48 -9.19
CA VAL A 254 -11.77 -9.09 -8.98
C VAL A 254 -11.28 -8.49 -10.30
N LYS A 255 -11.60 -7.22 -10.54
CA LYS A 255 -11.16 -6.49 -11.73
C LYS A 255 -9.69 -6.11 -11.65
N PRO A 256 -8.97 -6.06 -12.79
CA PRO A 256 -7.54 -5.74 -12.77
C PRO A 256 -7.27 -4.27 -12.47
N LEU A 257 -6.13 -3.99 -11.85
CA LEU A 257 -5.60 -2.64 -11.67
C LEU A 257 -4.23 -2.51 -12.35
N CYS A 258 -3.99 -1.36 -12.95
CA CYS A 258 -2.75 -1.02 -13.60
C CYS A 258 -2.30 0.37 -13.13
N TYR A 259 -1.09 0.49 -12.63
CA TYR A 259 -0.48 1.72 -12.13
C TYR A 259 0.85 1.97 -12.82
N GLY A 260 1.14 3.23 -13.15
CA GLY A 260 2.37 3.60 -13.87
C GLY A 260 2.47 2.93 -15.25
N ASP A 261 3.69 2.72 -15.76
CA ASP A 261 3.94 2.12 -17.05
C ASP A 261 4.20 0.62 -16.91
N VAL A 262 3.40 -0.20 -17.56
CA VAL A 262 3.53 -1.66 -17.55
C VAL A 262 3.57 -2.22 -18.95
N SER A 263 4.40 -3.23 -19.17
CA SER A 263 4.56 -3.86 -20.49
C SER A 263 4.21 -5.34 -20.45
N HIS A 264 3.60 -5.81 -21.54
CA HIS A 264 3.16 -7.19 -21.71
C HIS A 264 2.34 -7.74 -20.54
N ILE A 265 1.38 -6.95 -20.04
CA ILE A 265 0.37 -7.48 -19.10
C ILE A 265 -0.58 -8.41 -19.85
N GLU A 266 -1.15 -9.40 -19.15
CA GLU A 266 -2.25 -10.21 -19.66
C GLU A 266 -3.59 -9.54 -19.31
N PRO A 267 -4.28 -8.95 -20.28
CA PRO A 267 -5.57 -8.33 -20.05
C PRO A 267 -6.65 -9.39 -19.85
N ILE A 268 -7.67 -9.06 -19.07
CA ILE A 268 -8.81 -9.95 -18.85
C ILE A 268 -9.76 -9.85 -20.06
N GLU A 269 -10.00 -10.96 -20.75
CA GLU A 269 -11.01 -11.00 -21.82
C GLU A 269 -12.41 -10.95 -21.19
N ILE A 270 -13.11 -9.82 -21.40
CA ILE A 270 -14.41 -9.57 -20.78
C ILE A 270 -15.59 -9.87 -21.71
N ASP A 271 -15.38 -9.90 -23.01
CA ASP A 271 -16.40 -10.25 -24.01
C ASP A 271 -15.73 -10.95 -25.21
N PRO A 272 -15.72 -12.30 -25.23
CA PRO A 272 -15.15 -13.06 -26.33
C PRO A 272 -15.87 -12.84 -27.67
N SER A 273 -17.18 -12.61 -27.63
CA SER A 273 -17.98 -12.40 -28.86
C SER A 273 -17.55 -11.15 -29.60
N ASN A 274 -17.23 -10.08 -28.84
CA ASN A 274 -16.74 -8.82 -29.36
C ASN A 274 -15.21 -8.67 -29.24
N ARG A 275 -14.51 -9.69 -28.73
CA ARG A 275 -13.05 -9.68 -28.52
C ARG A 275 -12.59 -8.47 -27.69
N LYS A 276 -13.33 -8.21 -26.59
CA LYS A 276 -13.08 -7.08 -25.72
C LYS A 276 -12.29 -7.50 -24.49
N TYR A 277 -11.26 -6.73 -24.17
CA TYR A 277 -10.32 -6.98 -23.09
C TYR A 277 -10.27 -5.80 -22.14
N GLN A 278 -10.03 -6.07 -20.85
CA GLN A 278 -9.87 -5.06 -19.81
C GLN A 278 -8.46 -5.13 -19.23
N VAL A 279 -7.80 -3.97 -19.13
CA VAL A 279 -6.46 -3.79 -18.55
C VAL A 279 -6.50 -3.12 -17.18
N HIS A 280 -7.58 -2.36 -16.88
CA HIS A 280 -7.72 -1.61 -15.65
C HIS A 280 -9.19 -1.38 -15.29
N ASN A 281 -9.51 -1.37 -13.99
CA ASN A 281 -10.85 -0.99 -13.51
C ASN A 281 -10.98 0.53 -13.42
N GLY A 282 -11.26 1.17 -14.56
CA GLY A 282 -11.38 2.62 -14.65
C GLY A 282 -10.61 3.20 -15.83
N ALA A 283 -10.40 4.51 -15.82
CA ALA A 283 -9.68 5.20 -16.88
C ALA A 283 -8.16 4.95 -16.79
N VAL A 284 -7.54 4.82 -17.97
CA VAL A 284 -6.08 4.75 -18.14
C VAL A 284 -5.59 5.96 -18.93
N GLU A 285 -4.30 6.28 -18.81
CA GLU A 285 -3.70 7.34 -19.62
C GLU A 285 -3.63 6.93 -21.08
N GLU A 286 -3.13 5.71 -21.34
CA GLU A 286 -2.91 5.24 -22.72
C GLU A 286 -2.81 3.70 -22.76
N ILE A 287 -3.34 3.09 -23.81
CA ILE A 287 -3.02 1.72 -24.22
C ILE A 287 -1.99 1.86 -25.34
N VAL A 288 -0.72 1.72 -25.00
CA VAL A 288 0.44 2.04 -25.84
C VAL A 288 0.57 1.07 -27.00
N GLY A 289 0.30 -0.21 -26.73
CA GLY A 289 0.36 -1.27 -27.73
C GLY A 289 -0.40 -2.51 -27.28
N VAL A 290 -0.88 -3.28 -28.23
CA VAL A 290 -1.49 -4.59 -28.01
C VAL A 290 -0.72 -5.60 -28.87
N TYR A 291 -0.47 -6.78 -28.32
CA TYR A 291 0.33 -7.81 -28.93
C TYR A 291 -0.44 -9.12 -29.01
N ALA A 292 -0.21 -9.86 -30.10
CA ALA A 292 -0.71 -11.21 -30.29
C ALA A 292 0.50 -12.15 -30.48
N GLY A 293 0.77 -13.01 -29.49
CA GLY A 293 1.95 -13.85 -29.48
C GLY A 293 3.27 -13.07 -29.55
N GLY A 294 3.37 -11.96 -28.83
CA GLY A 294 4.54 -11.07 -28.84
C GLY A 294 4.62 -10.13 -30.05
N ASN A 295 3.89 -10.40 -31.12
CA ASN A 295 3.83 -9.51 -32.28
C ASN A 295 2.91 -8.33 -32.03
N GLN A 296 3.43 -7.10 -32.08
CA GLN A 296 2.63 -5.89 -31.84
C GLN A 296 1.65 -5.65 -32.98
N LEU A 297 0.41 -5.37 -32.64
CA LEU A 297 -0.64 -5.07 -33.62
C LEU A 297 -0.44 -3.67 -34.20
N GLY A 298 0.05 -3.62 -35.42
CA GLY A 298 0.41 -2.37 -36.09
C GLY A 298 1.24 -2.61 -37.33
N SER A 299 1.85 -1.55 -37.83
CA SER A 299 2.78 -1.62 -38.96
C SER A 299 3.90 -0.59 -38.86
N CYS A 300 5.09 -1.02 -39.21
CA CYS A 300 6.24 -0.14 -39.39
C CYS A 300 6.26 0.45 -40.77
N SER A 301 6.68 1.70 -40.93
CA SER A 301 6.81 2.34 -42.24
C SER A 301 7.83 1.65 -43.18
N SER A 302 8.76 0.86 -42.63
CA SER A 302 9.69 0.01 -43.41
C SER A 302 9.10 -1.35 -43.76
N GLY A 303 8.01 -1.80 -43.10
CA GLY A 303 7.38 -3.10 -43.34
C GLY A 303 8.07 -4.33 -42.73
N SER A 304 9.18 -4.17 -42.00
CA SER A 304 10.07 -5.28 -41.62
C SER A 304 10.08 -5.63 -40.13
N TYR A 305 9.40 -4.88 -39.28
CA TYR A 305 9.48 -5.01 -37.83
C TYR A 305 8.19 -5.58 -37.20
N THR A 306 8.35 -6.34 -36.13
CA THR A 306 7.27 -6.99 -35.36
C THR A 306 6.79 -6.16 -34.18
N ASN A 307 7.48 -5.06 -33.86
CA ASN A 307 7.15 -4.20 -32.72
C ASN A 307 7.64 -2.76 -32.96
N ALA A 308 7.01 -1.83 -32.22
CA ALA A 308 7.31 -0.40 -32.33
C ALA A 308 8.73 -0.05 -31.89
N TRP A 309 9.24 -0.75 -30.84
CA TRP A 309 10.55 -0.41 -30.28
C TRP A 309 11.68 -0.60 -31.28
N ASP A 310 11.73 -1.77 -31.92
CA ASP A 310 12.78 -2.05 -32.94
C ASP A 310 12.59 -1.18 -34.21
N CYS A 311 11.33 -0.95 -34.59
CA CYS A 311 11.02 -0.06 -35.73
C CYS A 311 11.51 1.38 -35.47
N GLN A 312 11.27 1.91 -34.27
CA GLN A 312 11.66 3.29 -33.92
C GLN A 312 13.15 3.41 -33.62
N ALA A 313 13.79 2.37 -33.10
CA ALA A 313 15.22 2.35 -32.84
C ALA A 313 16.03 2.54 -34.16
N ASP A 314 15.49 2.02 -35.25
CA ASP A 314 16.08 2.17 -36.61
C ASP A 314 15.57 3.41 -37.35
N GLY A 315 14.86 4.32 -36.68
CA GLY A 315 14.43 5.62 -37.19
C GLY A 315 13.16 5.59 -38.05
N TYR A 316 12.40 4.49 -38.03
CA TYR A 316 11.12 4.37 -38.73
C TYR A 316 9.93 4.73 -37.85
N THR A 317 8.76 4.91 -38.47
CA THR A 317 7.52 5.23 -37.77
C THR A 317 6.66 3.98 -37.59
N TRP A 318 6.20 3.75 -36.36
CA TRP A 318 5.21 2.71 -36.06
C TRP A 318 3.80 3.31 -35.98
N THR A 319 2.84 2.61 -36.56
CA THR A 319 1.41 2.96 -36.49
C THR A 319 0.61 1.80 -35.88
N ASN A 320 0.02 2.01 -34.74
CA ASN A 320 -0.86 1.03 -34.11
C ASN A 320 -2.12 0.81 -34.96
N SER A 321 -2.48 -0.46 -35.14
CA SER A 321 -3.71 -0.88 -35.82
C SER A 321 -4.17 -2.23 -35.27
N GLY A 322 -5.33 -2.71 -35.72
CA GLY A 322 -5.83 -4.03 -35.29
C GLY A 322 -6.51 -4.06 -33.92
N PHE A 323 -6.56 -2.94 -33.22
CA PHE A 323 -7.37 -2.78 -31.99
C PHE A 323 -7.94 -1.36 -31.86
N THR A 324 -9.00 -1.24 -31.09
CA THR A 324 -9.64 0.04 -30.74
C THR A 324 -9.63 0.23 -29.24
N PRO A 325 -8.86 1.20 -28.69
CA PRO A 325 -8.80 1.47 -27.27
C PRO A 325 -10.02 2.25 -26.77
N SER A 326 -10.45 1.98 -25.54
CA SER A 326 -11.40 2.77 -24.76
C SER A 326 -10.72 3.17 -23.45
N ILE A 327 -9.95 4.26 -23.49
CA ILE A 327 -9.11 4.71 -22.35
C ILE A 327 -9.93 5.10 -21.13
N SER A 328 -11.17 5.60 -21.32
CA SER A 328 -12.05 5.98 -20.21
C SER A 328 -12.56 4.79 -19.38
N THR A 329 -12.49 3.58 -19.93
CA THR A 329 -12.95 2.35 -19.28
C THR A 329 -11.83 1.34 -19.04
N GLY A 330 -10.59 1.67 -19.43
CA GLY A 330 -9.45 0.76 -19.34
C GLY A 330 -9.65 -0.52 -20.15
N THR A 331 -10.25 -0.42 -21.35
CA THR A 331 -10.55 -1.58 -22.21
C THR A 331 -10.10 -1.36 -23.64
N PHE A 332 -9.96 -2.44 -24.40
CA PHE A 332 -9.79 -2.38 -25.85
C PHE A 332 -10.55 -3.53 -26.53
N THR A 333 -10.80 -3.38 -27.82
CA THR A 333 -11.45 -4.37 -28.66
C THR A 333 -10.55 -4.71 -29.84
N LEU A 334 -10.32 -5.99 -30.11
CA LEU A 334 -9.56 -6.42 -31.29
C LEU A 334 -10.42 -6.34 -32.55
N VAL A 335 -9.82 -5.87 -33.64
CA VAL A 335 -10.49 -5.80 -34.97
C VAL A 335 -10.54 -7.18 -35.62
N GLY A 336 -9.48 -8.00 -35.47
CA GLY A 336 -9.39 -9.36 -35.99
C GLY A 336 -9.43 -10.44 -34.91
N SER A 337 -9.53 -11.72 -35.28
CA SER A 337 -9.35 -12.84 -34.36
C SER A 337 -7.87 -13.08 -34.10
N ALA A 338 -7.51 -13.35 -32.86
CA ALA A 338 -6.18 -13.80 -32.47
C ALA A 338 -6.28 -15.23 -31.92
N THR A 339 -5.35 -16.06 -32.31
CA THR A 339 -5.24 -17.48 -31.85
C THR A 339 -4.11 -17.69 -30.86
N THR A 340 -3.38 -16.61 -30.53
CA THR A 340 -2.23 -16.59 -29.64
C THR A 340 -2.54 -15.75 -28.41
N VAL A 341 -1.65 -15.79 -27.43
CA VAL A 341 -1.75 -15.00 -26.21
C VAL A 341 -1.79 -13.50 -26.52
N ILE A 342 -2.76 -12.81 -25.95
CA ILE A 342 -2.89 -11.36 -26.04
C ILE A 342 -2.23 -10.72 -24.82
N THR A 343 -1.36 -9.73 -25.08
CA THR A 343 -0.78 -8.87 -24.05
C THR A 343 -0.86 -7.41 -24.46
N ALA A 344 -0.70 -6.51 -23.48
CA ALA A 344 -0.76 -5.08 -23.74
C ALA A 344 0.29 -4.30 -22.95
N ASP A 345 0.78 -3.21 -23.55
CA ASP A 345 1.54 -2.16 -22.88
C ASP A 345 0.60 -1.00 -22.53
N VAL A 346 0.65 -0.58 -21.28
CA VAL A 346 -0.33 0.37 -20.73
C VAL A 346 0.35 1.40 -19.84
N LYS A 347 0.02 2.68 -20.07
CA LYS A 347 0.17 3.72 -19.03
C LYS A 347 -1.11 3.71 -18.21
N GLY A 348 -0.99 3.28 -16.95
CA GLY A 348 -2.12 2.85 -16.13
C GLY A 348 -3.01 3.97 -15.62
N SER A 349 -3.53 3.80 -14.42
CA SER A 349 -4.57 4.60 -13.80
C SER A 349 -4.46 6.10 -14.04
N LYS A 350 -5.56 6.67 -14.59
CA LYS A 350 -5.77 8.12 -14.76
C LYS A 350 -7.02 8.53 -13.99
N GLU A 351 -6.82 8.81 -12.72
CA GLU A 351 -7.91 9.18 -11.82
C GLU A 351 -7.60 10.47 -11.05
N SER A 352 -8.62 11.09 -10.49
CA SER A 352 -8.46 12.13 -9.48
C SER A 352 -8.22 11.48 -8.12
N ASP A 353 -7.43 12.13 -7.31
CA ASP A 353 -7.16 11.71 -5.94
C ASP A 353 -7.17 12.92 -5.00
N ALA A 354 -6.91 12.69 -3.72
CA ALA A 354 -6.94 13.74 -2.72
C ALA A 354 -5.84 14.81 -2.90
N PHE A 355 -4.82 14.56 -3.71
CA PHE A 355 -3.74 15.51 -4.06
C PHE A 355 -3.93 16.12 -5.45
N ASN A 356 -4.65 15.45 -6.34
CA ASN A 356 -4.92 15.85 -7.71
C ASN A 356 -6.42 15.89 -7.97
N ALA A 357 -7.01 17.08 -7.92
CA ALA A 357 -8.45 17.27 -8.11
C ALA A 357 -8.93 16.88 -9.52
N SER A 358 -8.06 16.97 -10.53
CA SER A 358 -8.32 16.51 -11.90
C SER A 358 -7.75 15.11 -12.11
N ALA A 359 -8.40 14.32 -12.95
CA ALA A 359 -7.91 13.00 -13.35
C ALA A 359 -6.53 13.12 -14.01
N THR A 360 -5.51 12.58 -13.37
CA THR A 360 -4.10 12.71 -13.74
C THR A 360 -3.45 11.34 -13.78
N TYR A 361 -2.53 11.14 -14.71
CA TYR A 361 -1.63 10.01 -14.71
C TYR A 361 -0.44 10.27 -13.78
N VAL A 362 -0.03 9.28 -13.00
CA VAL A 362 1.18 9.32 -12.17
C VAL A 362 1.94 8.01 -12.29
N SER A 363 3.27 8.08 -12.31
CA SER A 363 4.19 6.94 -12.41
C SER A 363 5.26 6.93 -11.33
N LYS A 364 5.52 8.08 -10.69
CA LYS A 364 6.51 8.18 -9.62
C LYS A 364 6.06 7.44 -8.37
N THR A 365 6.96 6.69 -7.77
CA THR A 365 6.66 5.87 -6.59
C THR A 365 5.97 6.65 -5.46
N GLY A 366 6.48 7.83 -5.09
CA GLY A 366 5.89 8.66 -4.04
C GLY A 366 4.44 9.08 -4.34
N ASP A 367 4.17 9.46 -5.58
CA ASP A 367 2.83 9.89 -6.02
C ASP A 367 1.87 8.70 -6.13
N LEU A 368 2.33 7.54 -6.61
CA LEU A 368 1.54 6.31 -6.64
C LEU A 368 1.18 5.84 -5.23
N VAL A 369 2.13 5.87 -4.28
CA VAL A 369 1.87 5.54 -2.88
C VAL A 369 0.80 6.47 -2.31
N LYS A 370 0.92 7.80 -2.48
CA LYS A 370 -0.11 8.77 -2.04
C LYS A 370 -1.49 8.43 -2.63
N ARG A 371 -1.55 8.15 -3.93
CA ARG A 371 -2.79 7.77 -4.62
C ARG A 371 -3.39 6.49 -4.04
N ILE A 372 -2.64 5.41 -3.98
CA ILE A 372 -3.12 4.11 -3.49
C ILE A 372 -3.62 4.22 -2.05
N VAL A 373 -2.87 4.86 -1.15
CA VAL A 373 -3.27 4.95 0.25
C VAL A 373 -4.49 5.86 0.48
N THR A 374 -4.72 6.86 -0.37
CA THR A 374 -5.89 7.72 -0.25
C THR A 374 -7.13 7.15 -0.94
N THR A 375 -7.01 6.63 -2.16
CA THR A 375 -8.15 6.13 -2.94
C THR A 375 -8.56 4.73 -2.51
N LYS A 376 -7.60 3.84 -2.28
CA LYS A 376 -7.84 2.43 -1.89
C LYS A 376 -7.66 2.22 -0.38
N GLY A 377 -6.66 2.84 0.22
CA GLY A 377 -6.35 2.73 1.65
C GLY A 377 -7.34 3.48 2.56
N GLY A 378 -7.99 4.53 2.08
CA GLY A 378 -8.90 5.38 2.86
C GLY A 378 -8.17 6.28 3.88
N ILE A 379 -6.86 6.48 3.71
CA ILE A 379 -6.08 7.43 4.52
C ILE A 379 -6.40 8.85 4.03
N GLN A 380 -6.81 9.70 4.96
CA GLN A 380 -7.06 11.12 4.64
C GLN A 380 -5.74 11.86 4.38
N VAL A 381 -5.77 12.97 3.63
CA VAL A 381 -4.57 13.80 3.35
C VAL A 381 -3.88 14.24 4.64
N SER A 382 -4.65 14.59 5.68
CA SER A 382 -4.11 14.94 7.00
C SER A 382 -3.35 13.80 7.69
N GLY A 383 -3.59 12.56 7.28
CA GLY A 383 -2.90 11.35 7.73
C GLY A 383 -1.64 11.03 6.94
N ILE A 384 -1.17 11.92 6.05
CA ILE A 384 0.05 11.76 5.26
C ILE A 384 1.03 12.87 5.64
N ASP A 385 2.29 12.51 5.89
CA ASP A 385 3.37 13.47 6.10
C ASP A 385 3.99 13.84 4.75
N THR A 386 3.45 14.88 4.11
CA THR A 386 3.91 15.35 2.79
C THR A 386 5.37 15.77 2.76
N SER A 387 5.94 16.18 3.91
CA SER A 387 7.35 16.52 4.01
C SER A 387 8.23 15.29 3.80
N SER A 388 7.87 14.13 4.39
CA SER A 388 8.63 12.89 4.19
C SER A 388 8.59 12.41 2.74
N PHE A 389 7.49 12.62 2.03
CA PHE A 389 7.40 12.30 0.60
C PHE A 389 8.28 13.21 -0.25
N ASN A 390 8.35 14.51 0.06
CA ASN A 390 9.26 15.43 -0.62
C ASN A 390 10.73 15.06 -0.37
N ASP A 391 11.09 14.70 0.87
CA ASP A 391 12.44 14.26 1.22
C ASP A 391 12.80 12.94 0.50
N PHE A 392 11.83 12.04 0.34
CA PHE A 392 12.00 10.81 -0.43
C PHE A 392 12.25 11.10 -1.90
N ASP A 393 11.48 12.02 -2.52
CA ASP A 393 11.66 12.43 -3.91
C ASP A 393 13.04 13.08 -4.12
N VAL A 394 13.51 13.91 -3.18
CA VAL A 394 14.85 14.50 -3.22
C VAL A 394 15.92 13.41 -3.15
N ALA A 395 15.79 12.46 -2.23
CA ALA A 395 16.77 11.38 -2.04
C ALA A 395 16.81 10.40 -3.22
N THR A 396 15.74 10.30 -4.00
CA THR A 396 15.64 9.40 -5.17
C THR A 396 15.75 10.14 -6.52
N THR A 397 16.14 11.42 -6.51
CA THR A 397 16.24 12.24 -7.75
C THR A 397 17.15 11.61 -8.81
N ALA A 398 18.28 11.00 -8.42
CA ALA A 398 19.20 10.32 -9.33
C ALA A 398 18.54 9.15 -10.08
N ILE A 399 17.50 8.56 -9.48
CA ILE A 399 16.70 7.45 -10.03
C ILE A 399 15.40 7.99 -10.66
N LYS A 400 15.39 9.25 -11.09
CA LYS A 400 14.22 9.94 -11.66
C LYS A 400 12.97 9.87 -10.78
N ASN A 401 13.13 9.87 -9.45
CA ASN A 401 12.10 9.70 -8.43
C ASN A 401 11.35 8.36 -8.53
N GLY A 402 11.98 7.35 -9.18
CA GLY A 402 11.48 5.99 -9.31
C GLY A 402 10.18 5.91 -10.09
N ASP A 403 10.23 6.16 -11.40
CA ASP A 403 9.11 5.79 -12.26
C ASP A 403 8.95 4.28 -12.25
N VAL A 404 7.76 3.80 -11.89
CA VAL A 404 7.46 2.38 -11.72
C VAL A 404 6.20 1.98 -12.48
N GLY A 405 6.07 0.69 -12.76
CA GLY A 405 4.86 0.09 -13.27
C GLY A 405 4.43 -1.08 -12.40
N TYR A 406 3.15 -1.15 -12.05
CA TYR A 406 2.61 -2.22 -11.24
C TYR A 406 1.24 -2.69 -11.75
N TYR A 407 1.10 -3.99 -11.97
CA TYR A 407 -0.12 -4.62 -12.44
C TYR A 407 -0.67 -5.61 -11.41
N VAL A 408 -1.95 -5.49 -11.08
CA VAL A 408 -2.68 -6.37 -10.16
C VAL A 408 -3.78 -7.06 -10.96
N PRO A 409 -3.56 -8.30 -11.45
CA PRO A 409 -4.52 -8.99 -12.32
C PRO A 409 -5.77 -9.50 -11.59
N GLU A 410 -5.64 -9.98 -10.36
CA GLU A 410 -6.69 -10.73 -9.65
C GLU A 410 -6.87 -10.29 -8.19
N GLY A 411 -6.68 -9.00 -7.92
CA GLY A 411 -6.72 -8.48 -6.55
C GLY A 411 -5.35 -8.58 -5.87
N GLY A 412 -5.30 -8.19 -4.62
CA GLY A 412 -4.07 -8.19 -3.82
C GLY A 412 -4.23 -7.32 -2.57
N ASN A 413 -3.29 -7.45 -1.65
CA ASN A 413 -3.27 -6.65 -0.43
C ASN A 413 -2.50 -5.34 -0.66
N ILE A 414 -3.03 -4.22 -0.17
CA ILE A 414 -2.40 -2.90 -0.31
C ILE A 414 -0.98 -2.90 0.24
N LEU A 415 -0.75 -3.51 1.42
CA LEU A 415 0.58 -3.55 2.03
C LEU A 415 1.61 -4.23 1.13
N ASN A 416 1.24 -5.30 0.41
CA ASN A 416 2.15 -5.99 -0.49
C ASN A 416 2.51 -5.12 -1.71
N VAL A 417 1.52 -4.41 -2.27
CA VAL A 417 1.76 -3.46 -3.37
C VAL A 417 2.68 -2.33 -2.94
N LEU A 418 2.47 -1.77 -1.73
CA LEU A 418 3.35 -0.74 -1.19
C LEU A 418 4.76 -1.26 -0.90
N ASP A 419 4.87 -2.50 -0.38
CA ASP A 419 6.17 -3.14 -0.15
C ASP A 419 6.96 -3.24 -1.45
N ASP A 420 6.33 -3.72 -2.52
CA ASP A 420 6.96 -3.91 -3.82
C ASP A 420 7.39 -2.58 -4.46
N LEU A 421 6.51 -1.58 -4.44
CA LEU A 421 6.80 -0.26 -4.98
C LEU A 421 7.94 0.44 -4.23
N ILE A 422 7.86 0.50 -2.91
CA ILE A 422 8.80 1.26 -2.08
C ILE A 422 10.14 0.53 -1.96
N SER A 423 10.15 -0.82 -1.87
CA SER A 423 11.39 -1.60 -1.83
C SER A 423 12.17 -1.53 -3.12
N SER A 424 11.53 -1.27 -4.27
CA SER A 424 12.20 -1.04 -5.56
C SER A 424 13.26 0.07 -5.48
N LEU A 425 13.06 1.03 -4.58
CA LEU A 425 13.99 2.13 -4.31
C LEU A 425 14.72 1.97 -2.96
N GLY A 426 14.71 0.77 -2.36
CA GLY A 426 15.27 0.56 -1.01
C GLY A 426 14.64 1.44 0.06
N GLY A 427 13.43 1.90 -0.19
CA GLY A 427 12.67 2.75 0.71
C GLY A 427 11.99 1.96 1.83
N PHE A 428 11.49 2.68 2.80
CA PHE A 428 10.64 2.15 3.87
C PHE A 428 9.43 3.05 4.07
N TYR A 429 8.38 2.50 4.70
CA TYR A 429 7.24 3.28 5.16
C TYR A 429 6.80 2.84 6.56
N SER A 430 6.27 3.78 7.30
CA SER A 430 5.77 3.58 8.66
C SER A 430 4.77 4.67 9.03
N PHE A 431 4.24 4.62 10.25
CA PHE A 431 3.46 5.73 10.80
C PHE A 431 4.26 6.51 11.84
N SER A 432 4.22 7.83 11.73
CA SER A 432 4.86 8.75 12.68
C SER A 432 4.14 8.74 14.03
N ARG A 433 4.72 9.43 15.04
CA ARG A 433 4.07 9.66 16.33
C ARG A 433 2.73 10.37 16.26
N GLU A 434 2.54 11.19 15.22
CA GLU A 434 1.28 11.90 14.97
C GLU A 434 0.25 11.03 14.23
N GLY A 435 0.55 9.75 13.99
CA GLY A 435 -0.31 8.85 13.23
C GLY A 435 -0.36 9.14 11.73
N LYS A 436 0.65 9.83 11.19
CA LYS A 436 0.75 10.13 9.75
C LYS A 436 1.63 9.09 9.07
N LEU A 437 1.22 8.68 7.88
CA LEU A 437 2.05 7.85 7.01
C LEU A 437 3.30 8.64 6.58
N VAL A 438 4.46 8.05 6.80
CA VAL A 438 5.76 8.57 6.38
C VAL A 438 6.44 7.56 5.46
N ILE A 439 7.17 8.04 4.47
CA ILE A 439 8.07 7.23 3.66
C ILE A 439 9.49 7.79 3.75
N GLY A 440 10.46 6.96 3.47
CA GLY A 440 11.85 7.38 3.45
C GLY A 440 12.75 6.35 2.80
N VAL A 441 13.99 6.69 2.63
CA VAL A 441 15.04 5.80 2.13
C VAL A 441 16.27 5.96 3.01
N LEU A 442 16.98 4.84 3.26
CA LEU A 442 18.24 4.90 3.98
C LEU A 442 19.28 5.60 3.10
N THR A 443 19.85 6.67 3.65
CA THR A 443 20.92 7.46 3.03
C THR A 443 22.09 7.61 3.99
N GLU A 444 23.22 8.11 3.50
CA GLU A 444 24.33 8.52 4.35
C GLU A 444 23.85 9.44 5.48
N PRO A 445 24.45 9.36 6.68
CA PRO A 445 24.14 10.29 7.76
C PRO A 445 24.36 11.74 7.33
N SER A 446 23.41 12.62 7.69
CA SER A 446 23.55 14.05 7.41
C SER A 446 24.75 14.67 8.13
N ALA A 447 25.39 15.64 7.50
CA ALA A 447 26.45 16.44 8.15
C ALA A 447 25.96 17.18 9.41
N THR A 448 24.65 17.53 9.43
CA THR A 448 24.02 18.23 10.56
C THR A 448 23.15 17.24 11.33
N PRO A 449 23.56 16.77 12.52
CA PRO A 449 22.74 15.91 13.35
C PRO A 449 21.60 16.69 14.00
N VAL A 450 20.46 16.02 14.25
CA VAL A 450 19.34 16.62 14.98
C VAL A 450 19.61 16.67 16.49
N GLU A 451 20.47 15.76 16.98
CA GLU A 451 20.89 15.68 18.37
C GLU A 451 22.33 15.11 18.47
N SER A 452 23.04 15.50 19.54
CA SER A 452 24.38 14.99 19.83
C SER A 452 24.40 14.42 21.25
N PHE A 453 24.83 13.17 21.38
CA PHE A 453 24.93 12.47 22.65
C PHE A 453 26.39 12.31 23.06
N THR A 454 26.69 12.77 24.26
CA THR A 454 28.04 12.70 24.86
C THR A 454 28.09 11.61 25.94
N GLU A 455 29.27 11.37 26.48
CA GLU A 455 29.52 10.41 27.56
C GLU A 455 28.58 10.62 28.77
N HIS A 456 28.16 11.84 29.06
CA HIS A 456 27.30 12.18 30.20
C HIS A 456 25.85 11.71 30.04
N GLU A 457 25.40 11.55 28.80
CA GLU A 457 24.03 11.16 28.47
C GLU A 457 23.90 9.67 28.12
N ILE A 458 25.02 9.03 27.76
CA ILE A 458 25.05 7.64 27.34
C ILE A 458 25.14 6.73 28.56
N MET A 459 24.08 5.97 28.80
CA MET A 459 24.02 4.98 29.88
C MET A 459 24.75 3.69 29.52
N SER A 460 24.61 3.26 28.28
CA SER A 460 25.34 2.10 27.74
C SER A 460 25.47 2.20 26.23
N ILE A 461 26.54 1.64 25.72
CA ILE A 461 26.80 1.52 24.29
C ILE A 461 27.36 0.12 24.00
N GLN A 462 26.85 -0.52 22.96
CA GLN A 462 27.34 -1.80 22.46
C GLN A 462 27.57 -1.70 20.96
N ARG A 463 28.80 -1.98 20.52
CA ARG A 463 29.07 -2.16 19.09
C ARG A 463 28.60 -3.55 18.68
N ARG A 464 27.72 -3.62 17.67
CA ARG A 464 27.37 -4.87 16.99
C ARG A 464 28.44 -5.20 15.93
N SER A 465 28.53 -6.46 15.53
CA SER A 465 29.30 -6.79 14.34
C SER A 465 28.63 -6.16 13.12
N THR A 466 29.41 -5.42 12.34
CA THR A 466 28.98 -4.87 11.07
C THR A 466 28.81 -5.99 10.04
N SER A 467 27.93 -5.77 9.07
CA SER A 467 27.89 -6.61 7.86
C SER A 467 29.20 -6.44 7.08
N ILE A 468 29.70 -7.54 6.51
CA ILE A 468 30.81 -7.48 5.55
C ILE A 468 30.34 -6.64 4.35
N PRO A 469 31.16 -5.67 3.86
CA PRO A 469 30.81 -4.91 2.67
C PRO A 469 30.57 -5.81 1.46
N THR A 470 29.58 -5.46 0.64
CA THR A 470 29.26 -6.22 -0.58
C THR A 470 30.18 -5.88 -1.73
N LEU A 471 30.53 -6.86 -2.56
CA LEU A 471 31.38 -6.67 -3.75
C LEU A 471 30.62 -5.91 -4.84
N SER A 472 29.37 -6.28 -5.05
CA SER A 472 28.48 -5.67 -6.04
C SER A 472 27.03 -5.71 -5.55
N GLN A 473 26.19 -4.92 -6.18
CA GLN A 473 24.74 -4.91 -6.02
C GLN A 473 24.10 -5.15 -7.39
N THR A 474 23.09 -6.00 -7.42
CA THR A 474 22.34 -6.32 -8.63
C THR A 474 20.86 -6.02 -8.43
N THR A 475 20.28 -5.27 -9.35
CA THR A 475 18.83 -5.08 -9.44
C THR A 475 18.28 -5.82 -10.65
N GLY A 476 17.22 -6.60 -10.44
CA GLY A 476 16.42 -7.18 -11.51
C GLY A 476 15.25 -6.27 -11.82
N ASN A 477 15.27 -5.58 -12.94
CA ASN A 477 14.18 -4.68 -13.32
C ASN A 477 13.13 -5.45 -14.09
N ARG A 478 11.90 -5.46 -13.60
CA ARG A 478 10.80 -6.14 -14.26
C ARG A 478 10.49 -5.44 -15.58
N ARG A 479 10.83 -6.12 -16.69
CA ARG A 479 10.57 -5.61 -18.04
C ARG A 479 9.15 -5.93 -18.48
N TYR A 480 8.71 -7.21 -18.28
CA TYR A 480 7.43 -7.71 -18.74
C TYR A 480 6.67 -8.39 -17.63
N TRP A 481 5.35 -8.23 -17.64
CA TRP A 481 4.49 -8.89 -16.65
C TRP A 481 4.20 -10.34 -17.02
N ARG A 482 4.21 -10.67 -18.31
CA ARG A 482 4.19 -12.06 -18.77
C ARG A 482 5.59 -12.49 -19.21
N GLN A 483 6.00 -13.67 -18.79
CA GLN A 483 7.11 -14.41 -19.39
C GLN A 483 6.55 -15.29 -20.51
N PHE A 484 7.09 -15.15 -21.72
CA PHE A 484 6.67 -15.94 -22.87
C PHE A 484 7.47 -17.23 -22.96
N SER A 485 6.82 -18.29 -23.44
CA SER A 485 7.45 -19.51 -23.92
C SER A 485 7.37 -19.54 -25.47
N GLU A 486 8.17 -20.39 -26.11
CA GLU A 486 8.11 -20.55 -27.59
C GLU A 486 6.70 -20.82 -28.11
N ASN A 487 5.91 -21.59 -27.37
CA ASN A 487 4.53 -21.93 -27.74
C ASN A 487 3.56 -20.75 -27.70
N ASP A 488 3.92 -19.68 -26.98
CA ASP A 488 3.12 -18.46 -26.88
C ASP A 488 3.37 -17.48 -28.02
N LEU A 489 4.49 -17.64 -28.76
CA LEU A 489 5.00 -16.67 -29.70
C LEU A 489 4.45 -16.89 -31.12
N ALA A 490 4.20 -15.79 -31.82
CA ALA A 490 3.84 -15.80 -33.23
C ALA A 490 5.05 -16.16 -34.11
N GLY A 491 4.83 -16.79 -35.27
CA GLY A 491 5.91 -17.25 -36.16
C GLY A 491 6.88 -16.16 -36.59
N ALA A 492 6.41 -14.93 -36.79
CA ALA A 492 7.26 -13.79 -37.10
C ALA A 492 8.22 -13.44 -35.96
N VAL A 493 7.76 -13.56 -34.70
CA VAL A 493 8.57 -13.30 -33.50
C VAL A 493 9.56 -14.43 -33.25
N LEU A 494 9.17 -15.69 -33.51
CA LEU A 494 10.08 -16.84 -33.43
C LEU A 494 11.30 -16.74 -34.34
N SER A 495 11.17 -16.01 -35.44
CA SER A 495 12.26 -15.77 -36.39
C SER A 495 13.18 -14.60 -36.03
N ASP A 496 12.79 -13.83 -35.01
CA ASP A 496 13.52 -12.66 -34.50
C ASP A 496 14.18 -13.01 -33.16
N GLU A 497 15.33 -13.70 -33.23
CA GLU A 497 16.01 -14.22 -32.04
C GLU A 497 16.31 -13.15 -30.95
N PRO A 498 16.76 -11.92 -31.27
CA PRO A 498 16.98 -10.88 -30.27
C PRO A 498 15.69 -10.46 -29.56
N TYR A 499 14.60 -10.35 -30.30
CA TYR A 499 13.30 -9.97 -29.72
C TYR A 499 12.68 -11.13 -28.93
N LYS A 500 12.74 -12.36 -29.46
CA LYS A 500 12.34 -13.58 -28.76
C LYS A 500 13.02 -13.70 -27.39
N ALA A 501 14.36 -13.58 -27.35
CA ALA A 501 15.12 -13.65 -26.10
C ALA A 501 14.71 -12.58 -25.08
N ARG A 502 14.31 -11.38 -25.56
CA ARG A 502 13.76 -10.34 -24.67
C ARG A 502 12.41 -10.72 -24.07
N LEU A 503 11.52 -11.34 -24.86
CA LEU A 503 10.19 -11.76 -24.40
C LEU A 503 10.25 -12.97 -23.43
N GLU A 504 11.23 -13.83 -23.59
CA GLU A 504 11.48 -14.97 -22.71
C GLU A 504 12.08 -14.54 -21.35
N SER A 505 12.61 -13.31 -21.25
CA SER A 505 13.18 -12.77 -20.02
C SER A 505 12.24 -11.74 -19.37
N GLN A 506 11.66 -12.11 -18.25
CA GLN A 506 10.76 -11.23 -17.49
C GLN A 506 11.49 -10.05 -16.82
N PHE A 507 12.77 -10.26 -16.45
CA PHE A 507 13.61 -9.27 -15.79
C PHE A 507 14.86 -8.95 -16.61
N VAL A 508 15.37 -7.75 -16.43
CA VAL A 508 16.69 -7.33 -16.91
C VAL A 508 17.54 -6.96 -15.71
N ASP A 509 18.66 -7.64 -15.59
CA ASP A 509 19.57 -7.45 -14.49
C ASP A 509 20.57 -6.34 -14.80
N GLU A 510 20.71 -5.41 -13.85
CA GLU A 510 21.70 -4.34 -13.87
C GLU A 510 22.59 -4.48 -12.64
N GLU A 511 23.88 -4.61 -12.87
CA GLU A 511 24.88 -4.79 -11.80
C GLU A 511 25.78 -3.56 -11.71
N TYR A 512 26.08 -3.16 -10.48
CA TYR A 512 27.11 -2.17 -10.18
C TYR A 512 28.12 -2.74 -9.17
N SER A 513 29.39 -2.76 -9.57
CA SER A 513 30.52 -3.16 -8.72
C SER A 513 31.26 -1.93 -8.20
N GLY A 514 31.54 -1.91 -6.90
CA GLY A 514 32.30 -0.82 -6.29
C GLY A 514 33.76 -0.79 -6.75
N THR A 515 34.36 0.40 -6.73
CA THR A 515 35.77 0.61 -7.08
C THR A 515 36.76 0.28 -5.92
N ASN A 516 36.23 -0.02 -4.72
CA ASN A 516 37.01 -0.29 -3.53
C ASN A 516 37.59 -1.71 -3.60
N ASN A 517 38.83 -1.89 -3.09
CA ASN A 517 39.47 -3.21 -2.96
C ASN A 517 38.85 -4.03 -1.81
N ILE A 518 37.52 -4.24 -1.87
CA ILE A 518 36.76 -4.90 -0.80
C ILE A 518 37.25 -6.33 -0.62
N SER A 519 37.41 -7.08 -1.70
CA SER A 519 37.86 -8.48 -1.69
C SER A 519 39.26 -8.66 -1.05
N THR A 520 40.12 -7.65 -1.12
CA THR A 520 41.45 -7.69 -0.51
C THR A 520 41.35 -7.44 0.99
N ARG A 521 40.43 -6.62 1.45
CA ARG A 521 40.24 -6.28 2.87
C ARG A 521 39.33 -7.27 3.59
N HIS A 522 38.32 -7.78 2.91
CA HIS A 522 37.29 -8.67 3.44
C HIS A 522 37.24 -9.94 2.59
N LEU A 523 38.01 -10.95 2.98
CA LEU A 523 38.15 -12.20 2.22
C LEU A 523 36.84 -13.00 2.06
N LEU A 524 35.85 -12.72 2.88
CA LEU A 524 34.50 -13.33 2.83
C LEU A 524 33.45 -12.38 2.22
N ALA A 525 33.89 -11.32 1.56
CA ALA A 525 32.95 -10.42 0.87
C ALA A 525 32.40 -11.12 -0.38
N GLU A 526 31.10 -11.02 -0.54
CA GLU A 526 30.36 -11.59 -1.67
C GLU A 526 29.51 -10.51 -2.37
N ALA A 527 29.04 -10.80 -3.56
CA ALA A 527 28.02 -10.00 -4.21
C ALA A 527 26.73 -10.04 -3.38
N ALA A 528 26.00 -8.94 -3.35
CA ALA A 528 24.70 -8.93 -2.68
C ALA A 528 23.70 -9.81 -3.43
N GLU A 529 22.72 -10.33 -2.71
CA GLU A 529 21.57 -11.00 -3.33
C GLU A 529 20.84 -10.03 -4.28
N LYS A 530 20.43 -10.54 -5.45
CA LYS A 530 19.68 -9.77 -6.43
C LYS A 530 18.36 -9.29 -5.85
N ILE A 531 18.03 -8.04 -6.10
CA ILE A 531 16.78 -7.43 -5.68
C ILE A 531 15.91 -7.13 -6.90
N ASP A 532 14.75 -7.75 -6.96
CA ASP A 532 13.79 -7.46 -8.02
C ASP A 532 13.11 -6.12 -7.77
N THR A 533 12.94 -5.34 -8.84
CA THR A 533 12.36 -4.01 -8.82
C THR A 533 11.28 -3.86 -9.90
N TYR A 534 10.42 -2.87 -9.71
CA TYR A 534 9.36 -2.51 -10.66
C TYR A 534 9.68 -1.20 -11.41
N LEU A 535 10.95 -0.82 -11.47
CA LEU A 535 11.43 0.37 -12.17
C LEU A 535 11.25 0.22 -13.68
N ASN A 536 10.77 1.27 -14.35
CA ASN A 536 10.41 1.25 -15.77
C ASN A 536 11.61 1.28 -16.72
N CYS A 537 12.81 1.62 -16.25
CA CYS A 537 14.02 1.76 -17.08
C CYS A 537 15.20 1.02 -16.45
N ASN A 538 15.96 0.31 -17.28
CA ASN A 538 17.24 -0.27 -16.85
C ASN A 538 18.19 0.79 -16.30
N CYS A 539 18.15 2.01 -16.86
CA CYS A 539 18.96 3.12 -16.38
C CYS A 539 18.68 3.46 -14.91
N MET A 540 17.42 3.36 -14.46
CA MET A 540 17.05 3.54 -13.05
C MET A 540 17.51 2.37 -12.18
N GLY A 541 17.43 1.15 -12.69
CA GLY A 541 17.94 -0.03 -12.02
C GLY A 541 19.45 0.06 -11.77
N TYR A 542 20.21 0.48 -12.77
CA TYR A 542 21.64 0.70 -12.62
C TYR A 542 21.98 1.76 -11.56
N GLU A 543 21.30 2.90 -11.57
CA GLU A 543 21.50 3.95 -10.57
C GLU A 543 21.11 3.50 -9.16
N GLU A 544 20.06 2.66 -9.02
CA GLU A 544 19.67 2.07 -7.74
C GLU A 544 20.72 1.06 -7.26
N ALA A 545 21.23 0.18 -8.14
CA ALA A 545 22.32 -0.74 -7.81
C ALA A 545 23.57 0.03 -7.35
N LYS A 546 23.91 1.14 -8.05
CA LYS A 546 25.00 2.03 -7.67
C LYS A 546 24.77 2.67 -6.30
N ARG A 547 23.62 3.26 -6.05
CA ARG A 547 23.26 3.86 -4.75
C ARG A 547 23.37 2.85 -3.60
N ARG A 548 22.90 1.62 -3.83
CA ARG A 548 23.03 0.54 -2.83
C ARG A 548 24.49 0.14 -2.61
N GLN A 549 25.28 0.06 -3.67
CA GLN A 549 26.70 -0.27 -3.54
C GLN A 549 27.47 0.84 -2.81
N GLU A 550 27.16 2.11 -3.03
CA GLU A 550 27.73 3.22 -2.26
C GLU A 550 27.38 3.12 -0.76
N LEU A 551 26.17 2.63 -0.44
CA LEU A 551 25.70 2.46 0.93
C LEU A 551 26.25 1.19 1.61
N TYR A 552 26.27 0.05 0.91
CA TYR A 552 26.59 -1.27 1.48
C TYR A 552 27.97 -1.82 1.07
N GLY A 553 28.63 -1.18 0.12
CA GLY A 553 30.00 -1.52 -0.29
C GLY A 553 31.09 -0.89 0.58
N VAL A 554 30.74 -0.35 1.74
CA VAL A 554 31.66 0.24 2.72
C VAL A 554 31.41 -0.35 4.09
N GLU A 555 32.48 -0.42 4.91
CA GLU A 555 32.36 -0.87 6.29
C GLU A 555 31.58 0.16 7.11
N ARG A 556 30.55 -0.29 7.81
CA ARG A 556 29.71 0.56 8.66
C ARG A 556 29.68 0.06 10.09
N ASP A 557 29.67 1.01 11.01
CA ASP A 557 29.46 0.72 12.42
C ASP A 557 27.96 0.66 12.74
N LEU A 558 27.57 -0.37 13.49
CA LEU A 558 26.26 -0.48 14.08
C LEU A 558 26.40 -0.49 15.60
N PHE A 559 25.78 0.47 16.25
CA PHE A 559 25.75 0.54 17.71
C PHE A 559 24.32 0.45 18.25
N ILE A 560 24.19 -0.21 19.39
CA ILE A 560 23.03 -0.06 20.28
C ILE A 560 23.45 0.92 21.35
N VAL A 561 22.73 2.05 21.42
CA VAL A 561 23.01 3.13 22.37
C VAL A 561 21.79 3.34 23.25
N LYS A 562 21.99 3.27 24.56
CA LYS A 562 20.95 3.63 25.54
C LYS A 562 21.31 4.97 26.16
N VAL A 563 20.39 5.91 26.04
CA VAL A 563 20.56 7.26 26.59
C VAL A 563 19.49 7.56 27.64
N LYS A 564 19.83 8.38 28.61
CA LYS A 564 18.91 8.96 29.57
C LYS A 564 18.42 10.32 29.06
N THR A 565 17.18 10.64 29.36
CA THR A 565 16.50 11.86 28.93
C THR A 565 16.05 11.88 27.47
N GLN A 566 15.16 12.80 27.16
CA GLN A 566 14.69 13.18 25.82
C GLN A 566 13.99 12.05 25.01
N PRO A 567 13.11 11.21 25.62
CA PRO A 567 12.23 10.39 24.82
C PRO A 567 11.39 11.32 23.90
N PHE A 568 11.05 10.80 22.72
CA PHE A 568 10.18 11.46 21.73
C PHE A 568 10.79 12.58 20.90
N MET A 569 12.08 12.91 21.06
CA MET A 569 12.75 13.91 20.22
C MET A 569 13.24 13.33 18.88
N LEU A 570 13.60 12.05 18.89
CA LEU A 570 14.17 11.36 17.74
C LEU A 570 13.07 10.67 16.92
N ASP A 571 13.29 10.51 15.64
CA ASP A 571 12.49 9.69 14.77
C ASP A 571 13.37 8.72 13.97
N ILE A 572 12.75 7.67 13.40
CA ILE A 572 13.44 6.76 12.49
C ILE A 572 13.99 7.58 11.32
N ASN A 573 15.19 7.22 10.85
CA ASN A 573 15.96 7.93 9.83
C ASN A 573 16.52 9.30 10.25
N SER A 574 16.38 9.71 11.51
CA SER A 574 17.09 10.88 12.04
C SER A 574 18.59 10.63 12.07
N THR A 575 19.40 11.67 11.85
CA THR A 575 20.85 11.62 12.09
C THR A 575 21.15 12.11 13.50
N VAL A 576 21.85 11.30 14.26
CA VAL A 576 22.37 11.67 15.59
C VAL A 576 23.88 11.62 15.58
N GLN A 577 24.52 12.43 16.42
CA GLN A 577 25.96 12.33 16.65
C GLN A 577 26.23 11.61 17.97
N ILE A 578 27.11 10.59 17.92
CA ILE A 578 27.57 9.90 19.11
C ILE A 578 29.02 10.29 19.37
N LYS A 579 29.29 10.82 20.56
CA LYS A 579 30.65 11.25 20.98
C LYS A 579 31.04 10.57 22.28
N LEU A 580 32.04 9.72 22.21
CA LEU A 580 32.54 8.92 23.34
C LEU A 580 34.02 8.59 23.14
N ASN A 581 34.84 8.61 24.20
CA ASN A 581 36.28 8.29 24.14
C ASN A 581 36.54 6.77 23.98
N ARG A 582 35.74 6.08 23.14
CA ARG A 582 35.91 4.66 22.79
C ARG A 582 35.38 4.42 21.37
N TYR A 583 35.79 3.31 20.78
CA TYR A 583 35.33 2.81 19.47
C TYR A 583 35.55 3.78 18.30
N GLY A 584 36.53 4.71 18.42
CA GLY A 584 36.79 5.74 17.38
C GLY A 584 35.74 6.84 17.33
N LEU A 585 34.95 7.04 18.38
CA LEU A 585 33.92 8.06 18.48
C LEU A 585 34.38 9.36 19.16
N ASP A 586 35.68 9.53 19.41
CA ASP A 586 36.27 10.65 20.17
C ASP A 586 35.91 12.03 19.58
N ASN A 587 35.90 12.12 18.25
CA ASN A 587 35.58 13.36 17.54
C ASN A 587 34.07 13.52 17.25
N GLY A 588 33.26 12.56 17.68
CA GLY A 588 31.86 12.46 17.32
C GLY A 588 31.65 11.86 15.91
N LYS A 589 30.78 10.86 15.80
CA LYS A 589 30.38 10.24 14.53
C LYS A 589 28.90 10.43 14.31
N ASN A 590 28.53 10.95 13.14
CA ASN A 590 27.13 11.08 12.72
C ASN A 590 26.62 9.71 12.26
N MET A 591 25.44 9.32 12.73
CA MET A 591 24.86 8.00 12.49
C MET A 591 23.36 8.10 12.27
N ARG A 592 22.80 7.22 11.44
CA ARG A 592 21.34 7.11 11.21
C ARG A 592 20.66 6.24 12.26
N VAL A 593 19.56 6.71 12.78
CA VAL A 593 18.69 5.93 13.68
C VAL A 593 17.88 4.94 12.84
N VAL A 594 18.13 3.64 13.02
CA VAL A 594 17.44 2.57 12.30
C VAL A 594 16.44 1.81 13.18
N SER A 595 16.60 1.90 14.50
CA SER A 595 15.64 1.34 15.47
C SER A 595 15.57 2.27 16.68
N LEU A 596 14.38 2.37 17.27
CA LEU A 596 14.10 3.28 18.37
C LEU A 596 13.12 2.61 19.35
N LYS A 597 13.54 2.50 20.60
CA LYS A 597 12.67 2.08 21.71
C LYS A 597 12.64 3.18 22.77
N GLU A 598 11.44 3.65 23.09
CA GLU A 598 11.21 4.78 23.97
C GLU A 598 10.38 4.34 25.17
N ASP A 599 10.84 4.69 26.37
CA ASP A 599 10.16 4.39 27.63
C ASP A 599 9.92 5.70 28.40
N ALA A 600 8.67 6.18 28.33
CA ALA A 600 8.25 7.39 29.02
C ALA A 600 8.34 7.28 30.54
N SER A 601 8.12 6.09 31.11
CA SER A 601 8.10 5.89 32.56
C SER A 601 9.49 5.96 33.18
N LYS A 602 10.52 5.58 32.39
CA LYS A 602 11.92 5.60 32.82
C LYS A 602 12.69 6.81 32.29
N ASN A 603 12.09 7.54 31.37
CA ASN A 603 12.74 8.64 30.66
C ASN A 603 14.00 8.17 29.92
N GLU A 604 13.88 7.05 29.21
CA GLU A 604 14.98 6.36 28.55
C GLU A 604 14.68 6.11 27.08
N VAL A 605 15.71 6.23 26.25
CA VAL A 605 15.67 5.85 24.83
C VAL A 605 16.78 4.85 24.54
N THR A 606 16.43 3.75 23.90
CA THR A 606 17.40 2.82 23.32
C THR A 606 17.27 2.91 21.80
N MET A 607 18.38 3.16 21.12
CA MET A 607 18.41 3.30 19.67
C MET A 607 19.47 2.38 19.06
N GLU A 608 19.17 1.84 17.89
CA GLU A 608 20.19 1.28 17.01
C GLU A 608 20.56 2.35 15.99
N VAL A 609 21.85 2.60 15.84
CA VAL A 609 22.40 3.65 14.98
C VAL A 609 23.46 3.08 14.05
N LEU A 610 23.35 3.44 12.75
CA LEU A 610 24.20 2.99 11.66
C LEU A 610 24.98 4.16 11.07
N GLY A 611 26.33 3.99 10.87
CA GLY A 611 27.15 5.04 10.27
C GLY A 611 28.56 4.63 9.92
#